data_356f60462820d1df05642117b17cb85b
#
_entry.id   356f60462820d1df05642117b17cb85b
#
_cell.length_a   1.000
_cell.length_b   1.000
_cell.length_c   1.000
_cell.angle_alpha   90.00
_cell.angle_beta   90.00
_cell.angle_gamma   90.00
#
_symmetry.space_group_name_H-M   'P 1'
#
loop_
_entity.id
_entity.type
_entity.pdbx_description
1 polymer ?
#
loop_
_entity_poly.entity_id
_entity_poly.type
_entity_poly.pdbx_seq_one_letter_code
_entity_poly.pdbx_strand_id
1 'polypeptide(L)'
;MLERTLVFVDTSYLLASFYNSWETGARAQLEIDLPEVVSSLGSMIENQVGNPIHRQYWYDGIPDTGPHRYQRALRVCDGVQLRTGQLIEWGERRTQKAVDTRLVADMIVSAMKGQVTDFVLVSGDADMIPGVQEAVNNGVRVHLYGFGWDSMSSALRHACDSTTILDPREDFADAMELEVLEGPLPPTIREPQSSEEGNEKASESTDEIAPECDESTEAQAAFP
;
A
#
# COMPACT_ATOMS: atom_id res chain seq x y z
N MET A 1 17.31 -27.48 -1.74
CA MET A 1 16.23 -26.60 -1.30
C MET A 1 15.46 -27.29 -0.20
N LEU A 2 15.11 -26.60 0.87
CA LEU A 2 14.23 -27.12 1.92
C LEU A 2 12.79 -26.78 1.56
N GLU A 3 11.86 -27.74 1.74
CA GLU A 3 10.44 -27.49 1.60
C GLU A 3 9.95 -26.54 2.71
N ARG A 4 10.17 -25.27 2.49
CA ARG A 4 9.85 -24.17 3.42
C ARG A 4 9.47 -22.93 2.64
N THR A 5 8.73 -22.06 3.30
CA THR A 5 8.22 -20.82 2.74
C THR A 5 8.88 -19.60 3.39
N LEU A 6 9.29 -18.62 2.59
CA LEU A 6 9.58 -17.25 3.04
C LEU A 6 8.41 -16.35 2.68
N VAL A 7 8.01 -15.48 3.61
CA VAL A 7 6.93 -14.55 3.42
C VAL A 7 7.48 -13.12 3.37
N PHE A 8 7.08 -12.36 2.36
CA PHE A 8 7.46 -10.96 2.15
C PHE A 8 6.19 -10.11 2.18
N VAL A 9 6.06 -9.24 3.18
CA VAL A 9 4.85 -8.43 3.41
C VAL A 9 5.16 -6.96 3.23
N ASP A 10 4.51 -6.34 2.27
CA ASP A 10 4.39 -4.88 2.19
C ASP A 10 3.37 -4.43 3.24
N THR A 11 3.87 -3.92 4.35
CA THR A 11 3.05 -3.52 5.51
C THR A 11 2.10 -2.39 5.15
N SER A 12 2.52 -1.46 4.29
CA SER A 12 1.70 -0.33 3.86
C SER A 12 0.51 -0.77 3.04
N TYR A 13 0.72 -1.69 2.09
CA TYR A 13 -0.33 -2.28 1.28
C TYR A 13 -1.34 -3.03 2.14
N LEU A 14 -0.87 -3.87 3.07
CA LEU A 14 -1.71 -4.63 3.99
C LEU A 14 -2.56 -3.72 4.88
N LEU A 15 -1.94 -2.75 5.56
CA LEU A 15 -2.65 -1.83 6.45
C LEU A 15 -3.64 -0.96 5.69
N ALA A 16 -3.28 -0.44 4.51
CA ALA A 16 -4.19 0.34 3.68
C ALA A 16 -5.42 -0.49 3.27
N SER A 17 -5.23 -1.77 2.94
CA SER A 17 -6.32 -2.67 2.60
C SER A 17 -7.27 -2.91 3.78
N PHE A 18 -6.73 -3.02 5.00
CA PHE A 18 -7.50 -3.16 6.21
C PHE A 18 -8.33 -1.90 6.49
N TYR A 19 -7.70 -0.74 6.51
CA TYR A 19 -8.42 0.53 6.74
C TYR A 19 -9.48 0.81 5.67
N ASN A 20 -9.22 0.46 4.42
CA ASN A 20 -10.18 0.65 3.33
C ASN A 20 -11.36 -0.33 3.39
N SER A 21 -11.19 -1.51 3.98
CA SER A 21 -12.24 -2.52 4.10
C SER A 21 -13.23 -2.21 5.23
N TRP A 22 -12.82 -1.42 6.22
CA TRP A 22 -13.66 -1.05 7.36
C TRP A 22 -14.10 0.40 7.22
N GLU A 23 -15.34 0.62 6.81
CA GLU A 23 -15.96 1.93 6.85
C GLU A 23 -16.22 2.32 8.32
N THR A 24 -15.24 2.98 8.92
CA THR A 24 -15.38 3.54 10.26
C THR A 24 -16.11 4.88 10.15
N GLY A 25 -17.30 5.01 10.78
CA GLY A 25 -17.95 6.30 10.94
C GLY A 25 -17.09 7.24 11.81
N ALA A 26 -17.48 8.53 11.88
CA ALA A 26 -16.74 9.56 12.63
C ALA A 26 -16.49 9.24 14.12
N ARG A 27 -17.07 8.17 14.64
CA ARG A 27 -16.97 7.74 16.05
C ARG A 27 -16.34 6.37 16.28
N ALA A 28 -15.78 5.76 15.24
CA ALA A 28 -15.13 4.47 15.38
C ALA A 28 -13.72 4.53 14.82
N GLN A 29 -12.78 3.96 15.53
CA GLN A 29 -11.40 3.78 15.09
C GLN A 29 -11.12 2.28 15.00
N LEU A 30 -10.49 1.86 13.90
CA LEU A 30 -10.06 0.48 13.74
C LEU A 30 -8.75 0.27 14.51
N GLU A 31 -8.78 -0.60 15.48
CA GLU A 31 -7.60 -1.12 16.16
C GLU A 31 -7.21 -2.46 15.52
N ILE A 32 -5.93 -2.60 15.20
CA ILE A 32 -5.38 -3.78 14.53
C ILE A 32 -4.37 -4.44 15.45
N ASP A 33 -4.64 -5.71 15.83
CA ASP A 33 -3.68 -6.55 16.54
C ASP A 33 -2.74 -7.22 15.54
N LEU A 34 -1.59 -6.58 15.26
CA LEU A 34 -0.62 -7.11 14.31
C LEU A 34 0.00 -8.46 14.69
N PRO A 35 0.29 -8.78 15.94
CA PRO A 35 0.64 -10.14 16.35
C PRO A 35 -0.40 -11.18 15.89
N GLU A 36 -1.68 -10.89 16.03
CA GLU A 36 -2.74 -11.80 15.58
C GLU A 36 -2.81 -11.85 14.03
N VAL A 37 -2.61 -10.72 13.35
CA VAL A 37 -2.50 -10.72 11.87
C VAL A 37 -1.34 -11.59 11.40
N VAL A 38 -0.18 -11.52 12.06
CA VAL A 38 1.00 -12.37 11.76
C VAL A 38 0.66 -13.84 11.91
N SER A 39 -0.04 -14.20 12.98
CA SER A 39 -0.45 -15.58 13.32
C SER A 39 -1.46 -16.12 12.29
N SER A 40 -2.52 -15.36 12.03
CA SER A 40 -3.58 -15.73 11.10
C SER A 40 -3.05 -15.85 9.66
N LEU A 41 -2.26 -14.87 9.20
CA LEU A 41 -1.61 -14.93 7.88
C LEU A 41 -0.69 -16.15 7.78
N GLY A 42 0.10 -16.41 8.82
CA GLY A 42 0.98 -17.57 8.87
C GLY A 42 0.23 -18.88 8.73
N SER A 43 -0.84 -19.05 9.50
CA SER A 43 -1.68 -20.25 9.48
C SER A 43 -2.34 -20.46 8.10
N MET A 44 -2.85 -19.40 7.47
CA MET A 44 -3.42 -19.48 6.13
C MET A 44 -2.38 -19.92 5.10
N ILE A 45 -1.19 -19.34 5.14
CA ILE A 45 -0.10 -19.65 4.20
C ILE A 45 0.31 -21.12 4.36
N GLU A 46 0.56 -21.60 5.58
CA GLU A 46 0.96 -22.98 5.82
C GLU A 46 -0.11 -23.97 5.36
N ASN A 47 -1.39 -23.65 5.54
CA ASN A 47 -2.49 -24.49 5.08
C ASN A 47 -2.61 -24.51 3.56
N GLN A 48 -2.35 -23.42 2.86
CA GLN A 48 -2.53 -23.32 1.40
C GLN A 48 -1.30 -23.77 0.63
N VAL A 49 -0.10 -23.38 1.06
CA VAL A 49 1.15 -23.75 0.40
C VAL A 49 1.60 -25.16 0.78
N GLY A 50 1.21 -25.61 1.99
CA GLY A 50 1.53 -26.95 2.49
C GLY A 50 2.95 -27.07 3.04
N ASN A 51 3.73 -25.99 3.10
CA ASN A 51 5.09 -25.98 3.61
C ASN A 51 5.20 -25.06 4.84
N PRO A 52 5.98 -25.42 5.86
CA PRO A 52 6.14 -24.60 7.05
C PRO A 52 6.85 -23.28 6.71
N ILE A 53 6.43 -22.22 7.37
CA ILE A 53 7.07 -20.91 7.24
C ILE A 53 8.43 -20.93 7.91
N HIS A 54 9.46 -20.57 7.14
CA HIS A 54 10.80 -20.37 7.69
C HIS A 54 10.91 -19.02 8.40
N ARG A 55 10.34 -17.95 7.78
CA ARG A 55 10.35 -16.58 8.31
C ARG A 55 9.37 -15.70 7.56
N GLN A 56 8.83 -14.69 8.27
CA GLN A 56 8.09 -13.58 7.69
C GLN A 56 8.96 -12.31 7.72
N TYR A 57 9.15 -11.67 6.58
CA TYR A 57 9.78 -10.37 6.45
C TYR A 57 8.69 -9.31 6.22
N TRP A 58 8.62 -8.36 7.12
CA TRP A 58 7.66 -7.26 7.06
C TRP A 58 8.39 -5.97 6.71
N TYR A 59 7.99 -5.31 5.64
CA TYR A 59 8.66 -4.12 5.11
C TYR A 59 7.83 -2.89 5.38
N ASP A 60 8.45 -1.86 5.98
CA ASP A 60 7.76 -0.62 6.33
C ASP A 60 8.72 0.57 6.42
N GLY A 61 8.20 1.78 6.24
CA GLY A 61 8.92 3.02 6.46
C GLY A 61 8.89 3.42 7.94
N ILE A 62 10.04 3.73 8.55
CA ILE A 62 10.08 4.30 9.89
C ILE A 62 10.21 5.82 9.78
N PRO A 63 9.28 6.60 10.41
CA PRO A 63 9.41 8.04 10.50
C PRO A 63 10.59 8.45 11.37
N ASP A 64 11.10 9.66 11.16
CA ASP A 64 12.23 10.23 11.94
C ASP A 64 11.91 10.33 13.44
N THR A 65 10.63 10.41 13.80
CA THR A 65 10.14 10.41 15.19
C THR A 65 10.28 9.05 15.88
N GLY A 66 10.63 8.01 15.14
CA GLY A 66 10.80 6.64 15.64
C GLY A 66 9.65 5.69 15.28
N PRO A 67 9.76 4.41 15.65
CA PRO A 67 8.81 3.39 15.23
C PRO A 67 7.43 3.56 15.87
N HIS A 68 6.38 3.40 15.06
CA HIS A 68 5.00 3.34 15.52
C HIS A 68 4.72 2.13 16.44
N ARG A 69 3.56 2.15 17.11
CA ARG A 69 3.12 1.07 18.03
C ARG A 69 3.16 -0.30 17.34
N TYR A 70 2.58 -0.42 16.18
CA TYR A 70 2.53 -1.68 15.43
C TYR A 70 3.93 -2.15 14.95
N GLN A 71 4.83 -1.23 14.58
CA GLN A 71 6.21 -1.61 14.21
C GLN A 71 6.99 -2.16 15.43
N ARG A 72 6.71 -1.63 16.63
CA ARG A 72 7.28 -2.18 17.86
C ARG A 72 6.73 -3.57 18.18
N ALA A 73 5.42 -3.80 17.95
CA ALA A 73 4.79 -5.10 18.09
C ALA A 73 5.42 -6.14 17.14
N LEU A 74 5.59 -5.82 15.85
CA LEU A 74 6.24 -6.72 14.90
C LEU A 74 7.66 -7.14 15.27
N ARG A 75 8.41 -6.27 15.97
CA ARG A 75 9.80 -6.58 16.37
C ARG A 75 9.91 -7.66 17.42
N VAL A 76 8.85 -7.92 18.16
CA VAL A 76 8.82 -8.91 19.25
C VAL A 76 8.05 -10.18 18.88
N CYS A 77 7.48 -10.25 17.67
CA CYS A 77 6.83 -11.46 17.15
C CYS A 77 7.87 -12.51 16.75
N ASP A 78 7.67 -13.73 17.22
CA ASP A 78 8.52 -14.86 16.84
C ASP A 78 8.42 -15.18 15.35
N GLY A 79 9.54 -15.49 14.71
CA GLY A 79 9.58 -15.80 13.28
C GLY A 79 9.41 -14.60 12.34
N VAL A 80 9.27 -13.39 12.88
CA VAL A 80 9.11 -12.13 12.14
C VAL A 80 10.40 -11.32 12.13
N GLN A 81 10.70 -10.69 11.00
CA GLN A 81 11.72 -9.65 10.91
C GLN A 81 11.15 -8.39 10.26
N LEU A 82 11.08 -7.31 11.02
CA LEU A 82 10.79 -5.99 10.48
C LEU A 82 12.00 -5.47 9.70
N ARG A 83 11.79 -5.17 8.42
CA ARG A 83 12.76 -4.59 7.49
C ARG A 83 12.35 -3.15 7.21
N THR A 84 13.17 -2.19 7.61
CA THR A 84 12.79 -0.79 7.57
C THR A 84 13.46 -0.03 6.44
N GLY A 85 12.68 0.81 5.76
CA GLY A 85 13.15 1.93 4.95
C GLY A 85 13.01 3.25 5.71
N GLN A 86 13.37 4.37 5.08
CA GLN A 86 13.10 5.71 5.62
C GLN A 86 11.74 6.20 5.15
N LEU A 87 10.94 6.71 6.08
CA LEU A 87 9.74 7.47 5.78
C LEU A 87 10.09 8.96 5.85
N ILE A 88 10.04 9.65 4.71
CA ILE A 88 10.26 11.10 4.66
C ILE A 88 8.90 11.77 4.66
N GLU A 89 8.65 12.57 5.69
CA GLU A 89 7.43 13.36 5.84
C GLU A 89 7.73 14.84 5.48
N TRP A 90 7.07 15.35 4.44
CA TRP A 90 7.13 16.76 4.05
C TRP A 90 5.72 17.35 4.06
N GLY A 91 5.32 17.99 5.16
CA GLY A 91 3.97 18.47 5.37
C GLY A 91 2.96 17.30 5.38
N GLU A 92 1.95 17.36 4.52
CA GLU A 92 0.97 16.28 4.39
C GLU A 92 1.43 15.13 3.47
N ARG A 93 2.55 15.26 2.80
CA ARG A 93 3.07 14.22 1.91
C ARG A 93 3.99 13.28 2.66
N ARG A 94 3.63 12.00 2.61
CA ARG A 94 4.44 10.89 3.11
C ARG A 94 5.05 10.16 1.92
N THR A 95 6.37 10.03 1.90
CA THR A 95 7.06 9.26 0.86
C THR A 95 7.93 8.21 1.52
N GLN A 96 7.65 6.95 1.26
CA GLN A 96 8.52 5.86 1.66
C GLN A 96 9.68 5.78 0.68
N LYS A 97 10.91 5.78 1.18
CA LYS A 97 12.10 5.57 0.36
C LYS A 97 12.74 4.23 0.68
N ALA A 98 13.07 3.51 -0.39
CA ALA A 98 13.83 2.27 -0.35
C ALA A 98 13.15 1.06 0.32
N VAL A 99 11.86 1.12 0.68
CA VAL A 99 11.12 -0.03 1.23
C VAL A 99 10.95 -1.09 0.14
N ASP A 100 10.38 -0.70 -1.00
CA ASP A 100 10.12 -1.56 -2.14
C ASP A 100 11.42 -2.12 -2.74
N THR A 101 12.41 -1.24 -2.92
CA THR A 101 13.75 -1.64 -3.39
C THR A 101 14.38 -2.68 -2.46
N ARG A 102 14.20 -2.53 -1.14
CA ARG A 102 14.72 -3.48 -0.17
C ARG A 102 13.99 -4.81 -0.22
N LEU A 103 12.66 -4.78 -0.37
CA LEU A 103 11.85 -6.00 -0.51
C LEU A 103 12.32 -6.79 -1.75
N VAL A 104 12.40 -6.12 -2.90
CA VAL A 104 12.88 -6.73 -4.15
C VAL A 104 14.30 -7.29 -3.99
N ALA A 105 15.22 -6.53 -3.39
CA ALA A 105 16.60 -7.00 -3.16
C ALA A 105 16.66 -8.22 -2.24
N ASP A 106 15.88 -8.23 -1.15
CA ASP A 106 15.81 -9.37 -0.23
C ASP A 106 15.20 -10.61 -0.90
N MET A 107 14.20 -10.46 -1.80
CA MET A 107 13.68 -11.56 -2.63
C MET A 107 14.77 -12.14 -3.53
N ILE A 108 15.47 -11.29 -4.29
CA ILE A 108 16.56 -11.72 -5.19
C ILE A 108 17.64 -12.48 -4.42
N VAL A 109 18.14 -11.88 -3.34
CA VAL A 109 19.18 -12.50 -2.51
C VAL A 109 18.73 -13.82 -1.91
N SER A 110 17.46 -13.91 -1.47
CA SER A 110 16.91 -15.13 -0.90
C SER A 110 16.74 -16.24 -1.94
N ALA A 111 16.33 -15.89 -3.16
CA ALA A 111 16.25 -16.82 -4.29
C ALA A 111 17.62 -17.35 -4.67
N MET A 112 18.61 -16.48 -4.80
CA MET A 112 20.00 -16.87 -5.13
C MET A 112 20.63 -17.80 -4.09
N LYS A 113 20.24 -17.69 -2.82
CA LYS A 113 20.71 -18.62 -1.77
C LYS A 113 20.16 -20.04 -1.91
N GLY A 114 19.05 -20.22 -2.63
CA GLY A 114 18.45 -21.51 -2.90
C GLY A 114 18.06 -22.31 -1.66
N GLN A 115 17.68 -21.64 -0.57
CA GLN A 115 17.45 -22.31 0.71
C GLN A 115 16.01 -22.81 0.88
N VAL A 116 15.04 -22.20 0.21
CA VAL A 116 13.61 -22.48 0.33
C VAL A 116 12.97 -22.71 -1.04
N THR A 117 11.82 -23.37 -1.06
CA THR A 117 11.12 -23.71 -2.29
C THR A 117 10.03 -22.72 -2.66
N ASP A 118 9.50 -21.98 -1.68
CA ASP A 118 8.32 -21.14 -1.88
C ASP A 118 8.51 -19.75 -1.29
N PHE A 119 8.08 -18.73 -2.05
CA PHE A 119 7.88 -17.38 -1.58
C PHE A 119 6.40 -17.04 -1.58
N VAL A 120 5.94 -16.38 -0.52
CA VAL A 120 4.65 -15.69 -0.49
C VAL A 120 4.93 -14.20 -0.49
N LEU A 121 4.33 -13.48 -1.42
CA LEU A 121 4.40 -12.04 -1.53
C LEU A 121 3.03 -11.43 -1.21
N VAL A 122 2.96 -10.58 -0.21
CA VAL A 122 1.76 -9.80 0.13
C VAL A 122 1.99 -8.38 -0.34
N SER A 123 1.56 -8.06 -1.55
CA SER A 123 1.70 -6.74 -2.19
C SER A 123 0.80 -6.62 -3.41
N GLY A 124 0.51 -5.40 -3.83
CA GLY A 124 -0.20 -5.12 -5.08
C GLY A 124 0.64 -4.45 -6.16
N ASP A 125 1.86 -4.04 -5.82
CA ASP A 125 2.66 -3.15 -6.65
C ASP A 125 3.46 -3.90 -7.73
N ALA A 126 3.38 -3.37 -8.96
CA ALA A 126 4.15 -3.86 -10.11
C ALA A 126 5.67 -3.75 -9.91
N ASP A 127 6.14 -2.86 -9.06
CA ASP A 127 7.56 -2.68 -8.78
C ASP A 127 8.20 -3.91 -8.11
N MET A 128 7.38 -4.87 -7.64
CA MET A 128 7.83 -6.17 -7.13
C MET A 128 8.23 -7.15 -8.23
N ILE A 129 7.82 -6.94 -9.49
CA ILE A 129 8.03 -7.87 -10.60
C ILE A 129 9.49 -8.30 -10.78
N PRO A 130 10.52 -7.43 -10.69
CA PRO A 130 11.91 -7.85 -10.83
C PRO A 130 12.32 -8.89 -9.79
N GLY A 131 11.85 -8.76 -8.55
CA GLY A 131 12.09 -9.73 -7.48
C GLY A 131 11.42 -11.08 -7.72
N VAL A 132 10.17 -11.04 -8.20
CA VAL A 132 9.38 -12.23 -8.57
C VAL A 132 10.06 -12.98 -9.72
N GLN A 133 10.40 -12.27 -10.80
CA GLN A 133 11.05 -12.88 -11.97
C GLN A 133 12.37 -13.57 -11.61
N GLU A 134 13.19 -12.93 -10.79
CA GLU A 134 14.45 -13.51 -10.36
C GLU A 134 14.24 -14.72 -9.45
N ALA A 135 13.23 -14.71 -8.58
CA ALA A 135 12.88 -15.87 -7.76
C ALA A 135 12.44 -17.06 -8.62
N VAL A 136 11.56 -16.82 -9.59
CA VAL A 136 11.10 -17.86 -10.55
C VAL A 136 12.27 -18.40 -11.38
N ASN A 137 13.16 -17.53 -11.87
CA ASN A 137 14.37 -17.94 -12.63
C ASN A 137 15.29 -18.83 -11.80
N ASN A 138 15.32 -18.66 -10.47
CA ASN A 138 16.09 -19.49 -9.55
C ASN A 138 15.31 -20.73 -9.05
N GLY A 139 14.14 -21.02 -9.62
CA GLY A 139 13.35 -22.22 -9.33
C GLY A 139 12.54 -22.15 -8.04
N VAL A 140 12.28 -20.94 -7.53
CA VAL A 140 11.38 -20.72 -6.39
C VAL A 140 9.97 -20.49 -6.91
N ARG A 141 8.96 -21.11 -6.29
CA ARG A 141 7.56 -20.82 -6.58
C ARG A 141 7.15 -19.55 -5.84
N VAL A 142 6.48 -18.63 -6.53
CA VAL A 142 6.03 -17.36 -5.95
C VAL A 142 4.50 -17.30 -5.92
N HIS A 143 3.94 -17.18 -4.72
CA HIS A 143 2.52 -17.09 -4.44
C HIS A 143 2.17 -15.65 -4.07
N LEU A 144 1.32 -14.99 -4.85
CA LEU A 144 0.85 -13.64 -4.58
C LEU A 144 -0.41 -13.68 -3.70
N TYR A 145 -0.40 -12.91 -2.63
CA TYR A 145 -1.54 -12.70 -1.74
C TYR A 145 -1.96 -11.23 -1.78
N GLY A 146 -3.24 -10.98 -2.00
CA GLY A 146 -3.76 -9.61 -2.09
C GLY A 146 -5.20 -9.49 -1.63
N PHE A 147 -5.68 -8.26 -1.49
CA PHE A 147 -6.96 -7.92 -0.89
C PHE A 147 -8.02 -7.48 -1.91
N GLY A 148 -8.01 -8.05 -3.08
CA GLY A 148 -8.94 -7.77 -4.17
C GLY A 148 -8.24 -7.67 -5.52
N TRP A 149 -8.96 -8.00 -6.58
CA TRP A 149 -8.40 -8.01 -7.93
C TRP A 149 -7.93 -6.64 -8.39
N ASP A 150 -8.61 -5.57 -7.95
CA ASP A 150 -8.31 -4.19 -8.32
C ASP A 150 -7.17 -3.58 -7.49
N SER A 151 -6.82 -4.20 -6.37
CA SER A 151 -5.72 -3.75 -5.51
C SER A 151 -4.35 -4.28 -5.94
N MET A 152 -4.31 -5.15 -6.95
CA MET A 152 -3.08 -5.78 -7.44
C MET A 152 -2.87 -5.52 -8.94
N SER A 153 -1.64 -5.20 -9.30
CA SER A 153 -1.24 -5.09 -10.70
C SER A 153 -1.47 -6.40 -11.46
N SER A 154 -2.14 -6.31 -12.62
CA SER A 154 -2.34 -7.45 -13.50
C SER A 154 -1.01 -8.06 -13.95
N ALA A 155 0.01 -7.24 -14.22
CA ALA A 155 1.34 -7.71 -14.60
C ALA A 155 2.02 -8.50 -13.47
N LEU A 156 1.88 -8.04 -12.21
CA LEU A 156 2.41 -8.75 -11.05
C LEU A 156 1.73 -10.12 -10.88
N ARG A 157 0.41 -10.18 -11.01
CA ARG A 157 -0.34 -11.45 -10.92
C ARG A 157 0.13 -12.47 -11.96
N HIS A 158 0.40 -12.02 -13.20
CA HIS A 158 0.88 -12.90 -14.26
C HIS A 158 2.34 -13.32 -14.10
N ALA A 159 3.13 -12.59 -13.32
CA ALA A 159 4.52 -12.95 -13.03
C ALA A 159 4.63 -14.03 -11.93
N CYS A 160 3.59 -14.18 -11.10
CA CYS A 160 3.56 -15.15 -10.00
C CYS A 160 2.94 -16.49 -10.44
N ASP A 161 3.28 -17.57 -9.72
CA ASP A 161 2.78 -18.93 -9.99
C ASP A 161 1.32 -19.10 -9.55
N SER A 162 0.89 -18.39 -8.51
CA SER A 162 -0.49 -18.39 -8.03
C SER A 162 -0.89 -17.08 -7.42
N THR A 163 -2.20 -16.83 -7.33
CA THR A 163 -2.77 -15.66 -6.68
C THR A 163 -3.89 -16.07 -5.74
N THR A 164 -3.82 -15.60 -4.49
CA THR A 164 -4.84 -15.78 -3.46
C THR A 164 -5.42 -14.43 -3.10
N ILE A 165 -6.75 -14.33 -3.04
CA ILE A 165 -7.45 -13.14 -2.57
C ILE A 165 -7.85 -13.37 -1.13
N LEU A 166 -7.48 -12.44 -0.27
CA LEU A 166 -7.83 -12.37 1.15
C LEU A 166 -8.93 -11.33 1.37
N ASP A 167 -9.84 -11.62 2.29
CA ASP A 167 -10.81 -10.65 2.77
C ASP A 167 -10.43 -10.19 4.19
N PRO A 168 -10.10 -8.89 4.40
CA PRO A 168 -9.72 -8.43 5.74
C PRO A 168 -10.78 -8.67 6.81
N ARG A 169 -12.08 -8.67 6.44
CA ARG A 169 -13.19 -8.84 7.38
C ARG A 169 -13.44 -10.28 7.77
N GLU A 170 -13.13 -11.22 6.87
CA GLU A 170 -13.35 -12.65 7.11
C GLU A 170 -12.08 -13.32 7.61
N ASP A 171 -10.97 -13.11 6.90
CA ASP A 171 -9.72 -13.82 7.18
C ASP A 171 -8.96 -13.29 8.40
N PHE A 172 -9.25 -12.04 8.83
CA PHE A 172 -8.58 -11.37 9.95
C PHE A 172 -9.56 -10.80 10.97
N ALA A 173 -10.78 -11.34 11.04
CA ALA A 173 -11.83 -10.84 11.94
C ALA A 173 -11.36 -10.77 13.40
N ASP A 174 -10.65 -11.78 13.87
CA ASP A 174 -10.16 -11.88 15.27
C ASP A 174 -9.02 -10.89 15.58
N ALA A 175 -8.37 -10.35 14.55
CA ALA A 175 -7.30 -9.36 14.67
C ALA A 175 -7.80 -7.90 14.61
N MET A 176 -9.10 -7.69 14.41
CA MET A 176 -9.70 -6.38 14.19
C MET A 176 -10.69 -6.03 15.31
N GLU A 177 -10.50 -4.88 15.93
CA GLU A 177 -11.41 -4.34 16.93
C GLU A 177 -11.84 -2.92 16.54
N LEU A 178 -13.15 -2.65 16.64
CA LEU A 178 -13.68 -1.31 16.45
C LEU A 178 -13.82 -0.63 17.81
N GLU A 179 -12.93 0.32 18.09
CA GLU A 179 -13.02 1.17 19.25
C GLU A 179 -14.00 2.34 18.99
N VAL A 180 -15.05 2.43 19.79
CA VAL A 180 -16.00 3.55 19.74
C VAL A 180 -15.42 4.71 20.53
N LEU A 181 -15.15 5.82 19.85
CA LEU A 181 -14.64 7.04 20.48
C LEU A 181 -15.79 7.73 21.26
N GLU A 182 -15.69 7.69 22.59
CA GLU A 182 -16.57 8.44 23.48
C GLU A 182 -16.10 9.90 23.57
N GLY A 183 -16.92 10.83 23.10
CA GLY A 183 -16.61 12.26 23.20
C GLY A 183 -17.50 13.13 22.29
N PRO A 184 -17.41 14.46 22.41
CA PRO A 184 -18.09 15.35 21.48
C PRO A 184 -17.51 15.17 20.07
N LEU A 185 -18.40 15.06 19.08
CA LEU A 185 -17.98 15.01 17.67
C LEU A 185 -17.07 16.21 17.36
N PRO A 186 -15.97 16.02 16.63
CA PRO A 186 -15.22 17.14 16.12
C PRO A 186 -16.16 18.04 15.30
N PRO A 187 -16.01 19.37 15.38
CA PRO A 187 -16.89 20.28 14.66
C PRO A 187 -16.84 19.98 13.17
N THR A 188 -18.00 19.62 12.61
CA THR A 188 -18.13 19.47 11.17
C THR A 188 -17.86 20.85 10.56
N ILE A 189 -16.77 21.00 9.83
CA ILE A 189 -16.51 22.21 9.05
C ILE A 189 -17.61 22.25 7.99
N ARG A 190 -18.64 23.07 8.24
CA ARG A 190 -19.63 23.39 7.20
C ARG A 190 -18.88 24.21 6.16
N GLU A 191 -18.79 23.71 4.96
CA GLU A 191 -18.41 24.54 3.82
C GLU A 191 -19.34 25.75 3.80
N PRO A 192 -18.82 26.97 3.58
CA PRO A 192 -19.66 28.14 3.50
C PRO A 192 -20.60 27.95 2.31
N GLN A 193 -21.92 27.88 2.62
CA GLN A 193 -22.92 27.94 1.58
C GLN A 193 -22.76 29.30 0.89
N SER A 194 -22.47 29.27 -0.41
CA SER A 194 -22.53 30.43 -1.27
C SER A 194 -23.95 30.97 -1.22
N SER A 195 -24.12 32.05 -0.50
CA SER A 195 -25.36 32.84 -0.52
C SER A 195 -25.49 33.52 -1.87
N GLU A 196 -26.28 32.92 -2.74
CA GLU A 196 -26.91 33.62 -3.85
C GLU A 196 -27.99 34.54 -3.24
N GLU A 197 -27.64 35.77 -2.95
CA GLU A 197 -28.62 36.85 -2.85
C GLU A 197 -28.56 37.70 -4.09
N GLY A 198 -29.66 37.66 -4.80
CA GLY A 198 -29.92 38.47 -5.96
C GLY A 198 -29.90 39.96 -5.67
N ASN A 199 -29.42 40.72 -6.59
CA ASN A 199 -29.86 42.09 -6.77
C ASN A 199 -29.98 42.40 -8.26
N GLU A 200 -31.22 42.42 -8.69
CA GLU A 200 -31.64 43.15 -9.88
C GLU A 200 -31.52 44.65 -9.62
N LYS A 201 -30.91 45.39 -10.54
CA LYS A 201 -31.38 46.57 -11.24
C LYS A 201 -30.24 47.42 -11.78
N ALA A 202 -30.36 47.60 -13.02
CA ALA A 202 -30.58 48.78 -13.85
C ALA A 202 -29.33 49.32 -14.57
N SER A 203 -29.43 49.18 -15.87
CA SER A 203 -29.45 50.19 -16.93
C SER A 203 -28.13 50.87 -17.34
N GLU A 204 -28.01 50.80 -18.65
CA GLU A 204 -27.57 51.80 -19.64
C GLU A 204 -26.09 51.94 -19.89
N SER A 205 -25.80 51.48 -21.05
CA SER A 205 -25.44 52.16 -22.33
C SER A 205 -23.96 52.47 -22.55
N THR A 206 -23.63 52.10 -23.72
CA THR A 206 -22.84 52.71 -24.80
C THR A 206 -21.40 52.29 -24.98
N ASP A 207 -21.27 51.63 -26.07
CA ASP A 207 -20.45 51.92 -27.26
C ASP A 207 -18.94 51.60 -27.25
N GLU A 208 -18.71 50.79 -28.27
CA GLU A 208 -17.67 50.92 -29.31
C GLU A 208 -16.21 50.74 -28.88
N ILE A 209 -15.46 49.89 -29.43
CA ILE A 209 -14.80 49.78 -30.75
C ILE A 209 -13.73 48.68 -30.64
N ALA A 210 -13.81 47.73 -31.55
CA ALA A 210 -12.65 46.92 -31.93
C ALA A 210 -11.76 47.77 -32.90
N PRO A 211 -10.53 47.44 -33.16
CA PRO A 211 -10.16 46.44 -34.16
C PRO A 211 -8.88 45.66 -33.82
N GLU A 212 -8.87 44.43 -34.21
CA GLU A 212 -8.19 43.78 -35.38
C GLU A 212 -6.67 43.94 -35.53
N CYS A 213 -6.12 42.77 -35.89
CA CYS A 213 -4.89 42.51 -36.69
C CYS A 213 -3.56 42.55 -35.96
N ASP A 214 -2.59 41.75 -36.19
CA ASP A 214 -2.26 40.82 -37.27
C ASP A 214 -1.09 39.90 -36.86
N GLU A 215 -1.14 38.71 -37.39
CA GLU A 215 -0.13 37.89 -38.07
C GLU A 215 1.35 37.85 -37.62
N SER A 216 1.74 36.61 -37.54
CA SER A 216 2.93 35.98 -38.14
C SER A 216 4.31 36.26 -37.60
N THR A 217 5.05 35.26 -37.31
CA THR A 217 6.00 34.63 -38.24
C THR A 217 6.76 33.49 -37.61
N GLU A 218 6.84 32.43 -38.33
CA GLU A 218 7.74 31.28 -38.28
C GLU A 218 9.22 31.56 -37.99
N ALA A 219 9.91 30.57 -37.45
CA ALA A 219 11.06 29.86 -38.04
C ALA A 219 11.79 29.09 -36.94
N GLN A 220 11.79 27.82 -36.96
CA GLN A 220 12.69 26.84 -37.62
C GLN A 220 14.13 26.80 -37.13
N ALA A 221 14.50 25.57 -36.81
CA ALA A 221 15.80 24.91 -36.96
C ALA A 221 16.69 24.89 -35.73
N ALA A 222 17.28 23.85 -35.35
CA ALA A 222 17.70 22.53 -35.77
C ALA A 222 18.82 22.10 -34.82
N PHE A 223 18.88 20.84 -34.65
CA PHE A 223 19.91 20.04 -33.99
C PHE A 223 21.37 20.42 -34.38
N PRO A 224 22.36 20.01 -33.64
CA PRO A 224 22.75 18.58 -33.54
C PRO A 224 22.66 17.97 -32.14
#